data_30f9b79254fe70d06b5abc3fd3a8d3b0
#
_entry.id   30f9b79254fe70d06b5abc3fd3a8d3b0
#
_cell.length_a   1.000
_cell.length_b   1.000
_cell.length_c   1.000
_cell.angle_alpha   90.00
_cell.angle_beta   90.00
_cell.angle_gamma   90.00
#
_symmetry.space_group_name_H-M   'P 1'
#
loop_
_entity.id
_entity.type
_entity.pdbx_description
1 polymer ?
#
loop_
_entity_poly.entity_id
_entity_poly.type
_entity_poly.pdbx_seq_one_letter_code
_entity_poly.pdbx_strand_id
1 'polypeptide(L)'
;MLPDNAPTKFKNRFVLWNSVEKSETRKNSQTARHIDAALPVEISRSEQIDLVCHFCQQCFVSKGMCVDFAIHDKGDGNPHVHILLTTRKVDENGFTKQERSWNDKSLLLEWRKLWTDWCNHKLYFVSKERIDYRSYAAQGIDKIPQKHLGVAACAIEKKGYRTNKGSYNRKVVLENTNAEIEKTNNELSKLNLEKRSIKKEIIETELGCSLSETFGIESDKIPNMESFVSALTNANIMHTIKNKNNGKQVVFFANRDKEKVINIFNANNKVKSMKKHRSH
;
A
#
# COMPACT_ATOMS: atom_id res chain seq x y z
N MET A 1 -8.32 34.17 0.84
CA MET A 1 -9.58 34.00 1.58
C MET A 1 -9.56 34.92 2.79
N LEU A 2 -10.70 35.52 3.14
CA LEU A 2 -10.78 36.50 4.21
C LEU A 2 -11.92 36.14 5.16
N PRO A 3 -11.78 36.42 6.47
CA PRO A 3 -12.91 36.44 7.40
C PRO A 3 -13.99 37.45 6.96
N ASP A 4 -15.24 37.20 7.32
CA ASP A 4 -16.39 38.03 6.88
C ASP A 4 -16.31 39.50 7.36
N ASN A 5 -15.66 39.72 8.51
CA ASN A 5 -15.42 41.04 9.09
C ASN A 5 -14.14 41.74 8.61
N ALA A 6 -13.41 41.14 7.66
CA ALA A 6 -12.19 41.75 7.14
C ALA A 6 -12.48 42.88 6.14
N PRO A 7 -11.66 43.95 6.12
CA PRO A 7 -11.80 45.03 5.14
C PRO A 7 -11.73 44.49 3.73
N THR A 8 -12.67 44.92 2.87
CA THR A 8 -12.77 44.48 1.46
C THR A 8 -11.52 44.79 0.63
N LYS A 9 -10.75 45.83 1.00
CA LYS A 9 -9.46 46.16 0.38
C LYS A 9 -8.43 45.03 0.50
N PHE A 10 -8.56 44.13 1.50
CA PHE A 10 -7.65 42.99 1.67
C PHE A 10 -7.86 41.86 0.65
N LYS A 11 -8.90 41.93 -0.21
CA LYS A 11 -9.00 41.09 -1.40
C LYS A 11 -7.81 41.30 -2.36
N ASN A 12 -7.20 42.49 -2.33
CA ASN A 12 -5.94 42.75 -3.02
C ASN A 12 -4.78 42.27 -2.14
N ARG A 13 -4.04 41.26 -2.60
CA ARG A 13 -2.95 40.65 -1.84
C ARG A 13 -1.80 41.64 -1.50
N PHE A 14 -1.51 42.62 -2.38
CA PHE A 14 -0.52 43.66 -2.08
C PHE A 14 -0.99 44.54 -0.93
N VAL A 15 -2.25 44.95 -0.92
CA VAL A 15 -2.82 45.73 0.19
C VAL A 15 -2.83 44.91 1.48
N LEU A 16 -3.19 43.64 1.42
CA LEU A 16 -3.19 42.72 2.56
C LEU A 16 -1.80 42.65 3.20
N TRP A 17 -0.79 42.23 2.43
CA TRP A 17 0.54 41.97 2.99
C TRP A 17 1.29 43.23 3.38
N ASN A 18 1.12 44.35 2.65
CA ASN A 18 1.63 45.65 3.08
C ASN A 18 0.97 46.12 4.39
N SER A 19 -0.32 45.81 4.60
CA SER A 19 -1.01 46.14 5.83
C SER A 19 -0.54 45.27 7.02
N VAL A 20 -0.25 43.99 6.75
CA VAL A 20 0.38 43.08 7.73
C VAL A 20 1.74 43.67 8.18
N GLU A 21 2.61 43.99 7.22
CA GLU A 21 3.95 44.53 7.50
C GLU A 21 3.87 45.82 8.31
N LYS A 22 2.99 46.75 7.95
CA LYS A 22 2.76 48.02 8.69
C LYS A 22 2.22 47.77 10.09
N SER A 23 1.49 46.67 10.34
CA SER A 23 0.99 46.34 11.68
C SER A 23 2.07 45.82 12.63
N GLU A 24 3.21 45.37 12.06
CA GLU A 24 4.32 44.81 12.83
C GLU A 24 5.34 45.91 13.15
N THR A 25 5.42 46.28 14.42
CA THR A 25 6.26 47.41 14.89
C THR A 25 7.64 46.97 15.31
N ARG A 26 7.87 45.68 15.58
CA ARG A 26 9.17 45.18 16.07
C ARG A 26 10.00 44.65 14.90
N LYS A 27 11.30 44.93 14.90
CA LYS A 27 12.23 44.51 13.84
C LYS A 27 12.27 43.00 13.59
N ASN A 28 11.97 42.19 14.59
CA ASN A 28 11.97 40.73 14.55
C ASN A 28 10.54 40.12 14.61
N SER A 29 9.54 40.89 14.28
CA SER A 29 8.16 40.41 14.25
C SER A 29 7.97 39.34 13.15
N GLN A 30 7.19 38.32 13.48
CA GLN A 30 6.74 37.34 12.53
C GLN A 30 5.53 37.91 11.75
N THR A 31 5.70 38.16 10.47
CA THR A 31 4.65 38.72 9.60
C THR A 31 3.66 37.70 9.10
N ALA A 32 4.10 36.46 8.87
CA ALA A 32 3.26 35.39 8.33
C ALA A 32 3.66 34.04 8.92
N ARG A 33 2.71 33.11 8.88
CA ARG A 33 2.97 31.67 9.01
C ARG A 33 2.87 31.05 7.63
N HIS A 34 3.85 30.23 7.29
CA HIS A 34 3.87 29.47 6.05
C HIS A 34 3.59 27.99 6.34
N ILE A 35 2.71 27.38 5.56
CA ILE A 35 2.39 25.96 5.58
C ILE A 35 2.58 25.43 4.15
N ASP A 36 3.34 24.35 4.04
CA ASP A 36 3.43 23.55 2.82
C ASP A 36 2.70 22.24 3.04
N ALA A 37 1.78 21.89 2.13
CA ALA A 37 1.05 20.64 2.20
C ALA A 37 1.03 19.96 0.83
N ALA A 38 1.36 18.66 0.79
CA ALA A 38 1.24 17.85 -0.41
C ALA A 38 -0.24 17.61 -0.74
N LEU A 39 -0.56 17.60 -2.03
CA LEU A 39 -1.90 17.34 -2.55
C LEU A 39 -1.93 15.94 -3.18
N PRO A 40 -3.04 15.20 -3.04
CA PRO A 40 -3.21 13.93 -3.73
C PRO A 40 -3.15 14.13 -5.25
N VAL A 41 -2.37 13.28 -5.94
CA VAL A 41 -2.25 13.29 -7.42
C VAL A 41 -3.44 12.63 -8.09
N GLU A 42 -4.19 11.82 -7.35
CA GLU A 42 -5.31 11.02 -7.81
C GLU A 42 -6.59 11.83 -8.04
N ILE A 43 -6.65 13.04 -7.47
CA ILE A 43 -7.81 13.93 -7.62
C ILE A 43 -7.54 15.04 -8.62
N SER A 44 -8.61 15.51 -9.26
CA SER A 44 -8.54 16.60 -10.26
C SER A 44 -8.07 17.92 -9.64
N ARG A 45 -7.59 18.84 -10.49
CA ARG A 45 -7.19 20.18 -10.06
C ARG A 45 -8.33 20.95 -9.37
N SER A 46 -9.55 20.80 -9.86
CA SER A 46 -10.73 21.41 -9.24
C SER A 46 -10.94 20.88 -7.82
N GLU A 47 -10.84 19.58 -7.62
CA GLU A 47 -10.96 18.95 -6.30
C GLU A 47 -9.82 19.31 -5.36
N GLN A 48 -8.60 19.50 -5.89
CA GLN A 48 -7.48 20.01 -5.10
C GLN A 48 -7.76 21.43 -4.58
N ILE A 49 -8.32 22.31 -5.42
CA ILE A 49 -8.72 23.67 -5.02
C ILE A 49 -9.81 23.61 -3.95
N ASP A 50 -10.84 22.81 -4.15
CA ASP A 50 -11.94 22.63 -3.20
C ASP A 50 -11.44 22.14 -1.85
N LEU A 51 -10.54 21.15 -1.86
CA LEU A 51 -9.92 20.61 -0.65
C LEU A 51 -9.20 21.69 0.15
N VAL A 52 -8.36 22.49 -0.53
CA VAL A 52 -7.61 23.59 0.09
C VAL A 52 -8.56 24.65 0.63
N CYS A 53 -9.60 25.03 -0.14
CA CYS A 53 -10.58 26.03 0.27
C CYS A 53 -11.33 25.58 1.53
N HIS A 54 -11.83 24.35 1.57
CA HIS A 54 -12.54 23.83 2.74
C HIS A 54 -11.63 23.74 3.98
N PHE A 55 -10.42 23.22 3.80
CA PHE A 55 -9.44 23.17 4.87
C PHE A 55 -9.10 24.57 5.42
N CYS A 56 -8.80 25.52 4.55
CA CYS A 56 -8.49 26.89 4.95
C CYS A 56 -9.67 27.57 5.63
N GLN A 57 -10.87 27.38 5.14
CA GLN A 57 -12.08 27.95 5.73
C GLN A 57 -12.30 27.43 7.15
N GLN A 58 -12.18 26.11 7.34
CA GLN A 58 -12.42 25.47 8.62
C GLN A 58 -11.31 25.79 9.65
N CYS A 59 -10.04 25.74 9.24
CA CYS A 59 -8.92 25.83 10.17
C CYS A 59 -8.46 27.27 10.45
N PHE A 60 -8.61 28.17 9.49
CA PHE A 60 -7.96 29.48 9.55
C PHE A 60 -8.93 30.64 9.43
N VAL A 61 -9.71 30.68 8.36
CA VAL A 61 -10.60 31.84 8.10
C VAL A 61 -11.66 31.99 9.18
N SER A 62 -12.30 30.89 9.59
CA SER A 62 -13.28 30.87 10.69
C SER A 62 -12.72 31.28 12.05
N LYS A 63 -11.38 31.25 12.19
CA LYS A 63 -10.67 31.67 13.43
C LYS A 63 -10.19 33.12 13.34
N GLY A 64 -10.43 33.82 12.23
CA GLY A 64 -10.08 35.23 12.02
C GLY A 64 -8.72 35.44 11.33
N MET A 65 -8.12 34.42 10.73
CA MET A 65 -6.89 34.56 9.91
C MET A 65 -7.26 34.92 8.47
N CYS A 66 -6.52 35.85 7.86
CA CYS A 66 -6.51 35.97 6.41
C CYS A 66 -5.60 34.90 5.81
N VAL A 67 -6.03 34.32 4.72
CA VAL A 67 -5.33 33.23 4.02
C VAL A 67 -5.03 33.64 2.59
N ASP A 68 -3.78 33.46 2.18
CA ASP A 68 -3.32 33.59 0.81
C ASP A 68 -2.64 32.28 0.42
N PHE A 69 -3.12 31.56 -0.61
CA PHE A 69 -2.53 30.31 -1.01
C PHE A 69 -2.25 30.24 -2.51
N ALA A 70 -1.28 29.43 -2.86
CA ALA A 70 -0.95 29.09 -4.23
C ALA A 70 -0.68 27.58 -4.35
N ILE A 71 -1.26 26.95 -5.34
CA ILE A 71 -1.00 25.55 -5.65
C ILE A 71 0.04 25.45 -6.75
N HIS A 72 1.12 24.77 -6.46
CA HIS A 72 2.19 24.46 -7.41
C HIS A 72 2.05 23.02 -7.90
N ASP A 73 2.12 22.88 -9.22
CA ASP A 73 2.17 21.61 -9.91
C ASP A 73 3.04 21.77 -11.15
N LYS A 74 4.14 21.04 -11.20
CA LYS A 74 5.09 21.06 -12.33
C LYS A 74 4.95 19.83 -13.22
N GLY A 75 3.94 18.99 -12.99
CA GLY A 75 3.79 17.70 -13.68
C GLY A 75 4.83 16.66 -13.26
N ASP A 76 5.52 16.89 -12.14
CA ASP A 76 6.57 15.99 -11.61
C ASP A 76 6.02 14.99 -10.56
N GLY A 77 4.68 14.87 -10.45
CA GLY A 77 4.02 13.97 -9.51
C GLY A 77 4.02 14.47 -8.05
N ASN A 78 4.31 15.74 -7.82
CA ASN A 78 4.34 16.36 -6.51
C ASN A 78 3.55 17.67 -6.44
N PRO A 79 2.23 17.65 -6.73
CA PRO A 79 1.39 18.82 -6.53
C PRO A 79 1.36 19.18 -5.05
N HIS A 80 1.51 20.47 -4.74
CA HIS A 80 1.52 20.94 -3.35
C HIS A 80 0.99 22.36 -3.26
N VAL A 81 0.48 22.70 -2.09
CA VAL A 81 -0.03 24.04 -1.77
C VAL A 81 0.90 24.75 -0.80
N HIS A 82 1.21 26.01 -1.10
CA HIS A 82 1.80 26.97 -0.18
C HIS A 82 0.70 27.85 0.38
N ILE A 83 0.55 27.87 1.70
CA ILE A 83 -0.45 28.65 2.40
C ILE A 83 0.25 29.68 3.29
N LEU A 84 -0.04 30.95 3.11
CA LEU A 84 0.39 32.04 3.96
C LEU A 84 -0.79 32.49 4.84
N LEU A 85 -0.56 32.56 6.15
CA LEU A 85 -1.54 32.94 7.15
C LEU A 85 -1.06 34.16 7.91
N THR A 86 -1.98 35.08 8.21
CA THR A 86 -1.69 36.21 9.09
C THR A 86 -1.54 35.74 10.53
N THR A 87 -0.73 36.45 11.34
CA THR A 87 -0.48 36.15 12.75
C THR A 87 -1.37 36.97 13.68
N ARG A 88 -2.17 37.88 13.12
CA ARG A 88 -3.12 38.75 13.79
C ARG A 88 -4.52 38.48 13.31
N LYS A 89 -5.49 38.55 14.20
CA LYS A 89 -6.90 38.60 13.83
C LYS A 89 -7.18 39.88 13.08
N VAL A 90 -8.13 39.82 12.17
CA VAL A 90 -8.61 40.97 11.42
C VAL A 90 -10.01 41.35 11.87
N ASP A 91 -10.31 42.64 11.92
CA ASP A 91 -11.65 43.22 12.09
C ASP A 91 -11.94 44.25 10.98
N GLU A 92 -13.05 44.94 11.08
CA GLU A 92 -13.49 45.96 10.09
C GLU A 92 -12.47 47.11 9.88
N ASN A 93 -11.66 47.41 10.89
CA ASN A 93 -10.64 48.46 10.87
C ASN A 93 -9.27 47.97 10.37
N GLY A 94 -9.06 46.65 10.35
CA GLY A 94 -7.79 46.03 9.94
C GLY A 94 -7.24 45.04 10.97
N PHE A 95 -5.92 44.99 11.13
CA PHE A 95 -5.28 44.01 12.01
C PHE A 95 -5.31 44.45 13.46
N THR A 96 -5.72 43.51 14.33
CA THR A 96 -5.77 43.68 15.78
C THR A 96 -4.48 43.18 16.45
N LYS A 97 -4.53 42.82 17.72
CA LYS A 97 -3.40 42.25 18.45
C LYS A 97 -3.03 40.86 17.92
N GLN A 98 -1.75 40.53 18.05
CA GLN A 98 -1.27 39.20 17.71
C GLN A 98 -1.96 38.14 18.56
N GLU A 99 -2.46 37.06 17.91
CA GLU A 99 -3.13 35.94 18.57
C GLU A 99 -2.11 34.82 18.87
N ARG A 100 -1.62 34.80 20.09
CA ARG A 100 -0.56 33.86 20.48
C ARG A 100 -1.02 32.43 20.63
N SER A 101 -2.31 32.19 20.89
CA SER A 101 -2.87 30.83 20.97
C SER A 101 -2.72 30.04 19.67
N TRP A 102 -2.58 30.75 18.54
CA TRP A 102 -2.32 30.10 17.25
C TRP A 102 -0.93 29.43 17.15
N ASN A 103 -0.08 29.60 18.16
CA ASN A 103 1.23 28.93 18.24
C ASN A 103 1.19 27.62 19.05
N ASP A 104 0.03 27.22 19.57
CA ASP A 104 -0.10 26.03 20.39
C ASP A 104 0.20 24.77 19.57
N LYS A 105 1.00 23.87 20.15
CA LYS A 105 1.38 22.59 19.48
C LYS A 105 0.17 21.69 19.24
N SER A 106 -0.83 21.73 20.10
CA SER A 106 -2.08 21.01 19.95
C SER A 106 -2.82 21.40 18.67
N LEU A 107 -2.84 22.72 18.37
CA LEU A 107 -3.47 23.24 17.17
C LEU A 107 -2.78 22.76 15.88
N LEU A 108 -1.46 22.63 15.89
CA LEU A 108 -0.72 22.04 14.75
C LEU A 108 -1.09 20.58 14.53
N LEU A 109 -1.28 19.81 15.60
CA LEU A 109 -1.72 18.40 15.49
C LEU A 109 -3.16 18.30 14.96
N GLU A 110 -4.04 19.21 15.42
CA GLU A 110 -5.41 19.32 14.90
C GLU A 110 -5.42 19.63 13.39
N TRP A 111 -4.63 20.60 12.94
CA TRP A 111 -4.53 20.93 11.50
C TRP A 111 -4.02 19.75 10.67
N ARG A 112 -3.02 19.02 11.17
CA ARG A 112 -2.50 17.82 10.49
C ARG A 112 -3.58 16.74 10.37
N LYS A 113 -4.33 16.52 11.46
CA LYS A 113 -5.45 15.56 11.46
C LYS A 113 -6.51 15.98 10.46
N LEU A 114 -6.98 17.22 10.52
CA LEU A 114 -8.02 17.74 9.61
C LEU A 114 -7.57 17.70 8.14
N TRP A 115 -6.30 18.02 7.85
CA TRP A 115 -5.75 17.87 6.50
C TRP A 115 -5.84 16.43 6.01
N THR A 116 -5.43 15.49 6.87
CA THR A 116 -5.53 14.05 6.58
C THR A 116 -6.97 13.62 6.34
N ASP A 117 -7.89 14.05 7.19
CA ASP A 117 -9.30 13.70 7.08
C ASP A 117 -9.90 14.22 5.75
N TRP A 118 -9.60 15.46 5.35
CA TRP A 118 -10.03 16.05 4.09
C TRP A 118 -9.42 15.33 2.88
N CYS A 119 -8.12 15.05 2.89
CA CYS A 119 -7.48 14.29 1.83
C CYS A 119 -8.10 12.89 1.69
N ASN A 120 -8.27 12.18 2.78
CA ASN A 120 -8.85 10.83 2.79
C ASN A 120 -10.31 10.82 2.36
N HIS A 121 -11.09 11.86 2.66
CA HIS A 121 -12.44 12.03 2.17
C HIS A 121 -12.46 12.13 0.64
N LYS A 122 -11.60 12.93 0.04
CA LYS A 122 -11.47 13.04 -1.42
C LYS A 122 -10.95 11.76 -2.06
N LEU A 123 -9.94 11.11 -1.46
CA LEU A 123 -9.37 9.85 -1.93
C LEU A 123 -10.36 8.68 -1.87
N TYR A 124 -11.35 8.74 -1.00
CA TYR A 124 -12.32 7.64 -0.81
C TYR A 124 -12.99 7.21 -2.12
N PHE A 125 -13.24 8.15 -3.02
CA PHE A 125 -13.96 7.91 -4.27
C PHE A 125 -13.06 7.50 -5.45
N VAL A 126 -11.73 7.70 -5.34
CA VAL A 126 -10.81 7.55 -6.49
C VAL A 126 -9.64 6.60 -6.22
N SER A 127 -9.32 6.30 -4.97
CA SER A 127 -8.19 5.46 -4.59
C SER A 127 -8.49 4.61 -3.35
N LYS A 128 -7.76 3.48 -3.21
CA LYS A 128 -7.73 2.70 -1.97
C LYS A 128 -6.68 3.22 -0.98
N GLU A 129 -5.75 4.03 -1.46
CA GLU A 129 -4.68 4.61 -0.64
C GLU A 129 -5.25 5.61 0.38
N ARG A 130 -4.64 5.63 1.56
CA ARG A 130 -4.98 6.56 2.64
C ARG A 130 -3.70 7.14 3.22
N ILE A 131 -3.78 8.39 3.65
CA ILE A 131 -2.68 9.05 4.37
C ILE A 131 -2.97 9.06 5.87
N ASP A 132 -1.92 9.11 6.68
CA ASP A 132 -2.01 9.24 8.13
C ASP A 132 -1.03 10.33 8.61
N TYR A 133 -1.50 11.24 9.48
CA TYR A 133 -0.69 12.33 10.02
C TYR A 133 0.26 11.90 11.14
N ARG A 134 0.06 10.71 11.68
CA ARG A 134 0.86 10.18 12.79
C ARG A 134 2.20 9.64 12.27
N SER A 135 3.21 9.60 13.13
CA SER A 135 4.47 8.91 12.81
C SER A 135 4.25 7.40 12.69
N TYR A 136 5.13 6.69 11.98
CA TYR A 136 5.08 5.23 11.87
C TYR A 136 5.02 4.54 13.24
N ALA A 137 5.82 5.00 14.20
CA ALA A 137 5.78 4.48 15.57
C ALA A 137 4.41 4.66 16.24
N ALA A 138 3.75 5.80 16.05
CA ALA A 138 2.40 6.05 16.59
C ALA A 138 1.29 5.27 15.88
N GLN A 139 1.56 4.81 14.66
CA GLN A 139 0.69 3.92 13.88
C GLN A 139 0.92 2.44 14.19
N GLY A 140 1.97 2.08 14.95
CA GLY A 140 2.40 0.70 15.18
C GLY A 140 3.05 0.06 13.94
N ILE A 141 3.53 0.87 12.99
CA ILE A 141 4.19 0.42 11.77
C ILE A 141 5.69 0.37 12.01
N ASP A 142 6.27 -0.82 11.85
CA ASP A 142 7.72 -1.04 11.97
C ASP A 142 8.43 -0.64 10.67
N LYS A 143 8.53 0.68 10.45
CA LYS A 143 9.27 1.28 9.33
C LYS A 143 10.14 2.42 9.82
N ILE A 144 11.33 2.52 9.26
CA ILE A 144 12.25 3.62 9.51
C ILE A 144 11.82 4.83 8.67
N PRO A 145 11.60 6.02 9.27
CA PRO A 145 11.18 7.20 8.52
C PRO A 145 12.34 7.82 7.72
N GLN A 146 12.03 8.29 6.52
CA GLN A 146 12.95 9.10 5.73
C GLN A 146 13.10 10.51 6.30
N LYS A 147 14.20 11.17 5.98
CA LYS A 147 14.46 12.58 6.33
C LYS A 147 14.09 13.50 5.17
N HIS A 148 13.37 14.57 5.47
CA HIS A 148 13.11 15.60 4.46
C HIS A 148 14.42 16.19 3.93
N LEU A 149 14.62 16.14 2.61
CA LEU A 149 15.87 16.61 1.98
C LEU A 149 16.02 18.13 2.09
N GLY A 150 14.96 18.87 1.83
CA GLY A 150 14.98 20.33 1.69
C GLY A 150 15.49 20.76 0.31
N VAL A 151 15.25 22.04 -0.03
CA VAL A 151 15.50 22.59 -1.38
C VAL A 151 16.97 22.44 -1.80
N ALA A 152 17.91 22.76 -0.91
CA ALA A 152 19.35 22.71 -1.20
C ALA A 152 19.83 21.27 -1.53
N ALA A 153 19.44 20.30 -0.69
CA ALA A 153 19.82 18.91 -0.92
C ALA A 153 19.16 18.35 -2.20
N CYS A 154 17.90 18.67 -2.45
CA CYS A 154 17.22 18.31 -3.70
C CYS A 154 17.94 18.88 -4.94
N ALA A 155 18.37 20.13 -4.89
CA ALA A 155 19.08 20.76 -6.01
C ALA A 155 20.46 20.10 -6.29
N ILE A 156 21.16 19.69 -5.23
CA ILE A 156 22.44 18.98 -5.32
C ILE A 156 22.22 17.57 -5.90
N GLU A 157 21.23 16.81 -5.39
CA GLU A 157 20.91 15.46 -5.87
C GLU A 157 20.45 15.47 -7.35
N LYS A 158 19.68 16.48 -7.77
CA LYS A 158 19.29 16.67 -9.20
C LYS A 158 20.47 16.88 -10.12
N LYS A 159 21.59 17.41 -9.62
CA LYS A 159 22.85 17.55 -10.37
C LYS A 159 23.70 16.27 -10.38
N GLY A 160 23.20 15.17 -9.79
CA GLY A 160 23.93 13.89 -9.74
C GLY A 160 24.86 13.73 -8.55
N TYR A 161 24.97 14.71 -7.68
CA TYR A 161 25.80 14.62 -6.47
C TYR A 161 25.01 14.00 -5.31
N ARG A 162 25.70 13.22 -4.46
CA ARG A 162 25.08 12.58 -3.29
C ARG A 162 25.20 13.46 -2.06
N THR A 163 24.09 13.66 -1.36
CA THR A 163 24.07 14.33 -0.05
C THR A 163 24.00 13.30 1.08
N ASN A 164 24.39 13.70 2.30
CA ASN A 164 24.26 12.81 3.47
C ASN A 164 22.80 12.41 3.75
N LYS A 165 21.84 13.37 3.61
CA LYS A 165 20.41 13.09 3.75
C LYS A 165 19.89 12.15 2.68
N GLY A 166 20.27 12.35 1.42
CA GLY A 166 19.87 11.46 0.32
C GLY A 166 20.46 10.06 0.46
N SER A 167 21.72 9.97 0.88
CA SER A 167 22.37 8.67 1.17
C SER A 167 21.66 7.93 2.31
N TYR A 168 21.30 8.64 3.39
CA TYR A 168 20.49 8.09 4.47
C TYR A 168 19.15 7.57 3.96
N ASN A 169 18.41 8.37 3.18
CA ASN A 169 17.09 7.98 2.68
C ASN A 169 17.17 6.75 1.77
N ARG A 170 18.17 6.65 0.88
CA ARG A 170 18.38 5.45 0.05
C ARG A 170 18.62 4.19 0.90
N LYS A 171 19.42 4.31 1.97
CA LYS A 171 19.65 3.22 2.92
C LYS A 171 18.35 2.81 3.61
N VAL A 172 17.57 3.77 4.09
CA VAL A 172 16.26 3.54 4.75
C VAL A 172 15.27 2.84 3.81
N VAL A 173 15.20 3.26 2.54
CA VAL A 173 14.34 2.60 1.55
C VAL A 173 14.75 1.13 1.40
N LEU A 174 16.04 0.86 1.26
CA LEU A 174 16.54 -0.51 1.12
C LEU A 174 16.24 -1.37 2.35
N GLU A 175 16.46 -0.84 3.55
CA GLU A 175 16.19 -1.55 4.81
C GLU A 175 14.71 -1.88 4.97
N ASN A 176 13.82 -0.91 4.72
CA ASN A 176 12.37 -1.12 4.79
C ASN A 176 11.90 -2.15 3.74
N THR A 177 12.43 -2.08 2.52
CA THR A 177 12.07 -3.02 1.45
C THR A 177 12.53 -4.44 1.80
N ASN A 178 13.74 -4.61 2.33
CA ASN A 178 14.25 -5.92 2.75
C ASN A 178 13.40 -6.53 3.87
N ALA A 179 12.99 -5.72 4.85
CA ALA A 179 12.10 -6.18 5.92
C ALA A 179 10.73 -6.64 5.40
N GLU A 180 10.15 -5.93 4.42
CA GLU A 180 8.90 -6.34 3.75
C GLU A 180 9.07 -7.65 2.96
N ILE A 181 10.18 -7.82 2.23
CA ILE A 181 10.49 -9.06 1.50
C ILE A 181 10.61 -10.23 2.47
N GLU A 182 11.33 -10.07 3.58
CA GLU A 182 11.50 -11.10 4.60
C GLU A 182 10.14 -11.52 5.21
N LYS A 183 9.31 -10.55 5.56
CA LYS A 183 7.95 -10.81 6.07
C LYS A 183 7.11 -11.61 5.07
N THR A 184 7.10 -11.19 3.81
CA THR A 184 6.36 -11.85 2.73
C THR A 184 6.86 -13.28 2.49
N ASN A 185 8.18 -13.51 2.53
CA ASN A 185 8.77 -14.85 2.39
C ASN A 185 8.37 -15.77 3.54
N ASN A 186 8.31 -15.24 4.77
CA ASN A 186 7.87 -15.99 5.93
C ASN A 186 6.39 -16.38 5.84
N GLU A 187 5.52 -15.47 5.38
CA GLU A 187 4.11 -15.73 5.13
C GLU A 187 3.93 -16.79 4.04
N LEU A 188 4.67 -16.67 2.92
CA LEU A 188 4.65 -17.64 1.84
C LEU A 188 5.06 -19.03 2.30
N SER A 189 6.09 -19.10 3.16
CA SER A 189 6.55 -20.37 3.74
C SER A 189 5.46 -21.03 4.58
N LYS A 190 4.75 -20.27 5.43
CA LYS A 190 3.61 -20.75 6.22
C LYS A 190 2.50 -21.29 5.32
N LEU A 191 2.07 -20.52 4.32
CA LEU A 191 1.04 -20.91 3.37
C LEU A 191 1.41 -22.17 2.59
N ASN A 192 2.68 -22.35 2.24
CA ASN A 192 3.16 -23.57 1.58
C ASN A 192 3.10 -24.80 2.51
N LEU A 193 3.35 -24.63 3.81
CA LEU A 193 3.19 -25.70 4.80
C LEU A 193 1.71 -26.08 4.96
N GLU A 194 0.83 -25.10 5.11
CA GLU A 194 -0.62 -25.33 5.18
C GLU A 194 -1.15 -26.02 3.92
N LYS A 195 -0.72 -25.59 2.74
CA LYS A 195 -1.08 -26.24 1.47
C LYS A 195 -0.64 -27.71 1.42
N ARG A 196 0.54 -28.02 1.96
CA ARG A 196 1.01 -29.42 2.05
C ARG A 196 0.16 -30.23 3.01
N SER A 197 -0.22 -29.67 4.18
CA SER A 197 -1.08 -30.32 5.16
C SER A 197 -2.46 -30.63 4.59
N ILE A 198 -3.10 -29.65 3.95
CA ILE A 198 -4.42 -29.82 3.32
C ILE A 198 -4.36 -30.86 2.20
N LYS A 199 -3.31 -30.86 1.34
CA LYS A 199 -3.15 -31.88 0.31
C LYS A 199 -3.03 -33.29 0.89
N LYS A 200 -2.31 -33.44 2.03
CA LYS A 200 -2.19 -34.69 2.74
C LYS A 200 -3.55 -35.16 3.26
N GLU A 201 -4.29 -34.29 3.94
CA GLU A 201 -5.62 -34.57 4.48
C GLU A 201 -6.62 -35.00 3.40
N ILE A 202 -6.61 -34.35 2.24
CA ILE A 202 -7.47 -34.71 1.09
C ILE A 202 -7.14 -36.13 0.62
N ILE A 203 -5.85 -36.50 0.49
CA ILE A 203 -5.46 -37.84 0.04
C ILE A 203 -5.89 -38.88 1.08
N GLU A 204 -5.67 -38.62 2.36
CA GLU A 204 -6.05 -39.49 3.44
C GLU A 204 -7.58 -39.71 3.50
N THR A 205 -8.36 -38.63 3.30
CA THR A 205 -9.83 -38.68 3.27
C THR A 205 -10.33 -39.48 2.07
N GLU A 206 -9.80 -39.22 0.85
CA GLU A 206 -10.20 -39.88 -0.37
C GLU A 206 -9.85 -41.37 -0.38
N LEU A 207 -8.75 -41.77 0.25
CA LEU A 207 -8.31 -43.17 0.33
C LEU A 207 -8.79 -43.90 1.58
N GLY A 208 -9.30 -43.17 2.58
CA GLY A 208 -9.74 -43.74 3.86
C GLY A 208 -8.61 -44.41 4.67
N CYS A 209 -7.37 -43.91 4.53
CA CYS A 209 -6.20 -44.40 5.24
C CYS A 209 -5.14 -43.31 5.35
N SER A 210 -4.19 -43.45 6.28
CA SER A 210 -3.06 -42.55 6.48
C SER A 210 -2.14 -42.50 5.25
N LEU A 211 -1.52 -41.34 4.96
CA LEU A 211 -0.62 -41.18 3.81
C LEU A 211 0.60 -42.13 3.90
N SER A 212 1.04 -42.51 5.10
CA SER A 212 2.10 -43.51 5.30
C SER A 212 1.69 -44.91 4.82
N GLU A 213 0.39 -45.18 4.76
CA GLU A 213 -0.20 -46.42 4.29
C GLU A 213 -0.60 -46.37 2.82
N THR A 214 -0.10 -45.40 2.07
CA THR A 214 -0.38 -45.22 0.62
C THR A 214 0.88 -45.43 -0.21
N PHE A 215 0.68 -45.80 -1.45
CA PHE A 215 1.71 -45.77 -2.49
C PHE A 215 1.18 -45.10 -3.76
N GLY A 216 2.08 -44.60 -4.63
CA GLY A 216 1.71 -43.90 -5.84
C GLY A 216 2.39 -44.47 -7.06
N ILE A 217 1.67 -44.48 -8.18
CA ILE A 217 2.20 -44.83 -9.51
C ILE A 217 2.15 -43.56 -10.37
N GLU A 218 3.30 -43.16 -10.95
CA GLU A 218 3.38 -42.00 -11.84
C GLU A 218 2.66 -42.29 -13.16
N SER A 219 1.88 -41.34 -13.65
CA SER A 219 1.04 -41.50 -14.84
C SER A 219 1.83 -41.85 -16.12
N ASP A 220 3.07 -41.36 -16.21
CA ASP A 220 3.98 -41.68 -17.34
C ASP A 220 4.40 -43.16 -17.42
N LYS A 221 4.26 -43.89 -16.33
CA LYS A 221 4.50 -45.34 -16.23
C LYS A 221 3.28 -46.18 -16.60
N ILE A 222 2.08 -45.53 -16.76
CA ILE A 222 0.84 -46.18 -17.08
C ILE A 222 0.56 -46.05 -18.56
N PRO A 223 0.63 -47.13 -19.36
CA PRO A 223 0.51 -47.05 -20.83
C PRO A 223 -0.86 -46.58 -21.35
N ASN A 224 -1.93 -46.88 -20.63
CA ASN A 224 -3.29 -46.44 -20.93
C ASN A 224 -4.01 -46.13 -19.64
N MET A 225 -4.10 -44.83 -19.34
CA MET A 225 -4.66 -44.34 -18.09
C MET A 225 -6.16 -44.65 -17.96
N GLU A 226 -6.93 -44.45 -19.01
CA GLU A 226 -8.38 -44.71 -19.00
C GLU A 226 -8.70 -46.19 -18.72
N SER A 227 -8.01 -47.10 -19.45
CA SER A 227 -8.14 -48.53 -19.22
C SER A 227 -7.71 -48.97 -17.83
N PHE A 228 -6.64 -48.34 -17.32
CA PHE A 228 -6.15 -48.63 -15.98
C PHE A 228 -7.13 -48.18 -14.89
N VAL A 229 -7.64 -46.96 -15.00
CA VAL A 229 -8.63 -46.39 -14.06
C VAL A 229 -9.95 -47.21 -14.12
N SER A 230 -10.42 -47.59 -15.32
CA SER A 230 -11.59 -48.46 -15.46
C SER A 230 -11.41 -49.83 -14.80
N ALA A 231 -10.23 -50.42 -14.91
CA ALA A 231 -9.93 -51.72 -14.26
C ALA A 231 -9.87 -51.58 -12.73
N LEU A 232 -9.37 -50.47 -12.22
CA LEU A 232 -9.38 -50.17 -10.77
C LEU A 232 -10.81 -50.01 -10.25
N THR A 233 -11.63 -49.29 -10.96
CA THR A 233 -13.05 -49.05 -10.61
C THR A 233 -13.82 -50.39 -10.62
N ASN A 234 -13.63 -51.21 -11.63
CA ASN A 234 -14.25 -52.54 -11.73
C ASN A 234 -13.79 -53.49 -10.60
N ALA A 235 -12.57 -53.36 -10.15
CA ALA A 235 -12.02 -54.08 -9.01
C ALA A 235 -12.39 -53.51 -7.64
N ASN A 236 -13.17 -52.43 -7.61
CA ASN A 236 -13.60 -51.72 -6.42
C ASN A 236 -12.42 -51.21 -5.57
N ILE A 237 -11.33 -50.77 -6.23
CA ILE A 237 -10.13 -50.22 -5.61
C ILE A 237 -10.23 -48.68 -5.54
N MET A 238 -10.22 -48.15 -4.34
CA MET A 238 -10.20 -46.70 -4.11
C MET A 238 -8.85 -46.11 -4.57
N HIS A 239 -8.93 -45.06 -5.35
CA HIS A 239 -7.75 -44.35 -5.86
C HIS A 239 -8.01 -42.85 -5.99
N THR A 240 -6.95 -42.06 -5.92
CA THR A 240 -7.01 -40.60 -6.17
C THR A 240 -5.88 -40.18 -7.12
N ILE A 241 -6.17 -39.23 -8.00
CA ILE A 241 -5.21 -38.73 -8.99
C ILE A 241 -4.82 -37.30 -8.59
N LYS A 242 -3.54 -37.07 -8.35
CA LYS A 242 -3.02 -35.72 -7.98
C LYS A 242 -1.88 -35.31 -8.90
N ASN A 243 -1.85 -34.01 -9.21
CA ASN A 243 -0.78 -33.41 -10.00
C ASN A 243 0.43 -33.10 -9.10
N LYS A 244 1.63 -33.49 -9.51
CA LYS A 244 2.89 -33.02 -8.95
C LYS A 244 3.21 -31.60 -9.41
N ASN A 245 4.08 -30.90 -8.71
CA ASN A 245 4.51 -29.54 -9.07
C ASN A 245 5.24 -29.44 -10.43
N ASN A 246 5.70 -30.55 -10.97
CA ASN A 246 6.34 -30.65 -12.29
C ASN A 246 5.34 -31.01 -13.42
N GLY A 247 4.05 -30.88 -13.20
CA GLY A 247 3.00 -31.19 -14.16
C GLY A 247 2.68 -32.68 -14.35
N LYS A 248 3.45 -33.58 -13.72
CA LYS A 248 3.17 -35.02 -13.78
C LYS A 248 2.04 -35.40 -12.83
N GLN A 249 1.24 -36.37 -13.24
CA GLN A 249 0.18 -36.95 -12.40
C GLN A 249 0.69 -38.18 -11.67
N VAL A 250 0.15 -38.41 -10.48
CA VAL A 250 0.37 -39.64 -9.69
C VAL A 250 -0.97 -40.14 -9.24
N VAL A 251 -1.16 -41.44 -9.41
CA VAL A 251 -2.33 -42.20 -8.91
C VAL A 251 -1.94 -42.80 -7.56
N PHE A 252 -2.63 -42.43 -6.50
CA PHE A 252 -2.41 -42.93 -5.15
C PHE A 252 -3.42 -44.02 -4.80
N PHE A 253 -2.94 -44.99 -4.00
CA PHE A 253 -3.68 -46.16 -3.54
C PHE A 253 -3.36 -46.46 -2.09
N ALA A 254 -4.29 -47.12 -1.37
CA ALA A 254 -4.01 -47.72 -0.08
C ALA A 254 -3.07 -48.93 -0.21
N ASN A 255 -2.11 -49.08 0.71
CA ASN A 255 -1.17 -50.22 0.70
C ASN A 255 -1.87 -51.59 0.81
N ARG A 256 -3.04 -51.66 1.45
CA ARG A 256 -3.87 -52.87 1.53
C ARG A 256 -4.25 -53.41 0.15
N ASP A 257 -4.31 -52.58 -0.88
CA ASP A 257 -4.69 -52.97 -2.22
C ASP A 257 -3.49 -53.16 -3.16
N LYS A 258 -2.25 -53.05 -2.65
CA LYS A 258 -1.01 -53.02 -3.41
C LYS A 258 -0.85 -54.19 -4.38
N GLU A 259 -1.09 -55.41 -3.95
CA GLU A 259 -0.95 -56.59 -4.81
C GLU A 259 -1.97 -56.56 -5.96
N LYS A 260 -3.23 -56.22 -5.69
CA LYS A 260 -4.28 -56.10 -6.72
C LYS A 260 -3.93 -55.02 -7.75
N VAL A 261 -3.47 -53.88 -7.28
CA VAL A 261 -3.05 -52.74 -8.12
C VAL A 261 -1.87 -53.13 -9.03
N ILE A 262 -0.85 -53.81 -8.46
CA ILE A 262 0.32 -54.27 -9.22
C ILE A 262 -0.11 -55.28 -10.30
N ASN A 263 -1.02 -56.18 -10.01
CA ASN A 263 -1.54 -57.15 -10.99
C ASN A 263 -2.28 -56.44 -12.14
N ILE A 264 -3.14 -55.47 -11.83
CA ILE A 264 -3.82 -54.66 -12.83
C ILE A 264 -2.83 -53.83 -13.66
N PHE A 265 -1.84 -53.24 -13.02
CA PHE A 265 -0.77 -52.45 -13.68
C PHE A 265 0.02 -53.33 -14.67
N ASN A 266 0.42 -54.55 -14.25
CA ASN A 266 1.15 -55.49 -15.09
C ASN A 266 0.33 -56.01 -16.25
N ALA A 267 -0.97 -56.26 -16.05
CA ALA A 267 -1.89 -56.63 -17.12
C ALA A 267 -2.05 -55.50 -18.16
N ASN A 268 -2.18 -54.27 -17.72
CA ASN A 268 -2.25 -53.09 -18.58
C ASN A 268 -0.97 -52.90 -19.42
N ASN A 269 0.20 -53.19 -18.84
CA ASN A 269 1.50 -53.14 -19.56
C ASN A 269 1.63 -54.28 -20.60
N LYS A 270 1.14 -55.50 -20.32
CA LYS A 270 1.18 -56.65 -21.26
C LYS A 270 0.34 -56.39 -22.49
N VAL A 271 -0.82 -55.77 -22.36
CA VAL A 271 -1.69 -55.42 -23.49
C VAL A 271 -0.99 -54.51 -24.51
N LYS A 272 -0.09 -53.64 -24.06
CA LYS A 272 0.69 -52.75 -24.96
C LYS A 272 1.76 -53.52 -25.74
N SER A 273 2.41 -54.49 -25.11
CA SER A 273 3.41 -55.33 -25.79
C SER A 273 2.81 -56.21 -26.89
N MET A 274 1.64 -56.78 -26.65
CA MET A 274 0.90 -57.58 -27.64
C MET A 274 0.37 -56.77 -28.83
N LYS A 275 -0.03 -55.49 -28.61
CA LYS A 275 -0.43 -54.59 -29.73
C LYS A 275 0.73 -54.17 -30.60
N LYS A 276 1.96 -54.04 -30.06
CA LYS A 276 3.18 -53.75 -30.82
C LYS A 276 3.64 -54.91 -31.73
N HIS A 277 3.35 -56.16 -31.38
CA HIS A 277 3.68 -57.34 -32.17
C HIS A 277 2.65 -57.70 -33.25
N ARG A 278 1.47 -57.05 -33.28
CA ARG A 278 0.43 -57.25 -34.33
C ARG A 278 0.44 -56.17 -35.41
N SER A 279 1.36 -55.17 -35.32
CA SER A 279 1.50 -54.08 -36.29
C SER A 279 2.82 -54.15 -37.07
N HIS A 280 3.37 -55.36 -37.24
CA HIS A 280 4.47 -55.69 -38.18
C HIS A 280 4.08 -56.83 -39.10
#